data_0cc0cda05d374abf7afe5ee7792749e7
#
_entry.id   0cc0cda05d374abf7afe5ee7792749e7
#
_cell.length_a   1.000
_cell.length_b   1.000
_cell.length_c   1.000
_cell.angle_alpha   90.00
_cell.angle_beta   90.00
_cell.angle_gamma   90.00
#
_symmetry.space_group_name_H-M   'P 1'
#
loop_
_entity.id
_entity.type
_entity.pdbx_description
1 polymer ?
#
loop_
_entity_poly.entity_id
_entity_poly.type
_entity_poly.pdbx_seq_one_letter_code
_entity_poly.pdbx_strand_id
1 'polypeptide(L)'
;MKGFSRRRFLQASGSLVAIPAATSFLFSGCSLQGGTLKIAHNVRLTSWDPTTGLSSLDATAQSFYKAVFDSLITQHPDLSLSPGIVTDWGWSNDGSKIHLSLREDAFWHDGSQVTPDDVVWSLERAGSLTSDNPMRFIWSKITNFSISGNTVIADVKEYEPAIFKLMAYLTSYVLPKKAYTALGAEAWEKNPIGSGPYMLEKFEKNRFIRLKSFPQYWGPKPDFETVVIKMLPDAMDRVAELDSGDCDLAVNVPYEAFNRLSSSSKWEGQAYPIADVGMIFITNKEATMKDKNIRLAMHHAIDKQRLIDELLLGFGRPIDSMQVPGYDAYDPSIEIDFDPARARSYLSKAGYSKTNPVKLSIQTTRGYRPKDYEMIEMIVDMWREVGVEANIEVYSRTEHLKLRAQHKLAPAAFFNWSNSIGDPFS
;
A
#
# COMPACT_ATOMS: atom_id res chain seq x y z
N MET A 1 -16.53 37.00 4.38
CA MET A 1 -15.89 35.80 3.81
C MET A 1 -16.61 34.60 4.40
N LYS A 2 -17.43 33.90 3.62
CA LYS A 2 -18.13 32.69 4.10
C LYS A 2 -17.07 31.57 4.13
N GLY A 3 -16.80 31.06 5.32
CA GLY A 3 -15.81 30.01 5.55
C GLY A 3 -16.10 28.77 4.71
N PHE A 4 -15.04 28.18 4.23
CA PHE A 4 -15.04 26.94 3.49
C PHE A 4 -15.62 25.81 4.35
N SER A 5 -16.70 25.18 3.88
CA SER A 5 -17.26 24.03 4.60
C SER A 5 -16.40 22.80 4.32
N ARG A 6 -15.74 22.27 5.38
CA ARG A 6 -14.97 21.02 5.38
C ARG A 6 -15.71 19.82 4.74
N ARG A 7 -17.03 19.87 4.76
CA ARG A 7 -17.90 18.87 4.15
C ARG A 7 -17.84 18.86 2.60
N ARG A 8 -17.55 19.99 1.94
CA ARG A 8 -17.47 20.08 0.47
C ARG A 8 -16.16 19.52 -0.11
N PHE A 9 -15.10 19.49 0.67
CA PHE A 9 -13.81 18.95 0.21
C PHE A 9 -13.88 17.44 -0.07
N LEU A 10 -14.52 16.68 0.82
CA LEU A 10 -14.64 15.23 0.68
C LEU A 10 -15.61 14.81 -0.44
N GLN A 11 -16.59 15.65 -0.77
CA GLN A 11 -17.50 15.42 -1.90
C GLN A 11 -16.84 15.62 -3.26
N ALA A 12 -15.82 16.48 -3.35
CA ALA A 12 -15.11 16.73 -4.61
C ALA A 12 -14.11 15.59 -4.96
N SER A 13 -13.61 14.86 -3.96
CA SER A 13 -12.66 13.76 -4.14
C SER A 13 -13.30 12.38 -4.36
N GLY A 14 -14.62 12.27 -4.23
CA GLY A 14 -15.36 10.98 -4.19
C GLY A 14 -16.23 10.64 -5.40
N SER A 15 -16.20 11.39 -6.50
CA SER A 15 -17.16 11.17 -7.59
C SER A 15 -16.48 10.75 -8.90
N LEU A 16 -16.15 9.48 -9.01
CA LEU A 16 -16.05 8.78 -10.29
C LEU A 16 -16.93 7.53 -10.25
N VAL A 17 -18.24 7.76 -10.26
CA VAL A 17 -19.23 6.78 -10.72
C VAL A 17 -19.58 7.15 -12.14
N ALA A 18 -19.41 6.22 -13.07
CA ALA A 18 -19.79 6.37 -14.47
C ALA A 18 -21.27 6.78 -14.60
N ILE A 19 -21.52 7.97 -15.13
CA ILE A 19 -22.84 8.42 -15.58
C ILE A 19 -22.81 8.55 -17.10
N PRO A 20 -23.79 7.98 -17.83
CA PRO A 20 -23.86 8.12 -19.29
C PRO A 20 -24.10 9.57 -19.70
N ALA A 21 -23.51 9.93 -20.83
CA ALA A 21 -23.52 11.25 -21.40
C ALA A 21 -24.93 11.86 -21.51
N ALA A 22 -25.13 13.03 -20.95
CA ALA A 22 -25.84 14.20 -21.38
C ALA A 22 -26.41 14.99 -20.20
N THR A 23 -25.63 15.93 -19.73
CA THR A 23 -26.09 17.26 -19.31
C THR A 23 -24.88 18.10 -18.91
N SER A 24 -24.54 19.07 -19.73
CA SER A 24 -23.53 20.08 -19.43
C SER A 24 -24.00 20.95 -18.28
N PHE A 25 -23.68 20.60 -17.04
CA PHE A 25 -23.74 21.55 -15.93
C PHE A 25 -22.45 22.35 -15.94
N LEU A 26 -22.56 23.62 -16.32
CA LEU A 26 -21.55 24.64 -16.07
C LEU A 26 -21.34 24.77 -14.56
N PHE A 27 -20.41 23.99 -14.02
CA PHE A 27 -19.82 24.29 -12.72
C PHE A 27 -18.91 25.50 -12.90
N SER A 28 -19.44 26.68 -12.56
CA SER A 28 -18.57 27.82 -12.23
C SER A 28 -17.73 27.42 -11.04
N GLY A 29 -16.56 26.84 -11.32
CA GLY A 29 -15.58 26.47 -10.31
C GLY A 29 -15.08 27.75 -9.64
N CYS A 30 -15.55 28.03 -8.43
CA CYS A 30 -14.77 28.83 -7.51
C CYS A 30 -13.47 28.07 -7.28
N SER A 31 -12.38 28.51 -7.90
CA SER A 31 -11.04 27.99 -7.68
C SER A 31 -10.69 28.18 -6.21
N LEU A 32 -10.57 27.09 -5.47
CA LEU A 32 -10.03 27.04 -4.11
C LEU A 32 -8.50 27.12 -4.13
N GLN A 33 -7.96 27.93 -5.02
CA GLN A 33 -6.53 28.16 -5.08
C GLN A 33 -6.11 29.08 -3.92
N GLY A 34 -5.39 28.48 -2.97
CA GLY A 34 -4.77 29.21 -1.88
C GLY A 34 -5.34 28.84 -0.50
N GLY A 35 -4.77 27.85 0.14
CA GLY A 35 -5.11 27.45 1.50
C GLY A 35 -4.14 26.37 2.00
N THR A 36 -4.16 26.14 3.31
CA THR A 36 -3.39 25.05 3.93
C THR A 36 -4.31 23.91 4.29
N LEU A 37 -4.00 22.70 3.79
CA LEU A 37 -4.61 21.45 4.22
C LEU A 37 -3.75 20.83 5.33
N LYS A 38 -4.35 20.55 6.47
CA LYS A 38 -3.69 19.91 7.62
C LYS A 38 -4.18 18.47 7.76
N ILE A 39 -3.25 17.53 7.72
CA ILE A 39 -3.53 16.08 7.76
C ILE A 39 -2.90 15.45 9.00
N ALA A 40 -3.68 14.72 9.79
CA ALA A 40 -3.20 13.82 10.82
C ALA A 40 -3.01 12.41 10.22
N HIS A 41 -1.77 11.94 10.15
CA HIS A 41 -1.41 10.69 9.45
C HIS A 41 -0.70 9.72 10.39
N ASN A 42 -0.97 8.42 10.22
CA ASN A 42 -0.43 7.36 11.08
C ASN A 42 0.99 6.91 10.72
N VAL A 43 1.54 7.34 9.58
CA VAL A 43 2.85 6.89 9.12
C VAL A 43 3.98 7.66 9.81
N ARG A 44 5.14 7.00 9.88
CA ARG A 44 6.43 7.63 10.16
C ARG A 44 7.30 7.51 8.93
N LEU A 45 7.55 8.62 8.24
CA LEU A 45 8.50 8.64 7.14
C LEU A 45 9.92 8.58 7.70
N THR A 46 10.68 7.57 7.33
CA THR A 46 12.06 7.36 7.80
C THR A 46 13.11 7.86 6.80
N SER A 47 12.78 7.86 5.52
CA SER A 47 13.63 8.31 4.41
C SER A 47 12.77 8.96 3.33
N TRP A 48 13.33 9.94 2.63
CA TRP A 48 12.74 10.52 1.43
C TRP A 48 13.18 9.80 0.15
N ASP A 49 14.06 8.80 0.23
CA ASP A 49 14.34 7.96 -0.93
C ASP A 49 13.19 6.97 -1.15
N PRO A 50 12.36 7.14 -2.18
CA PRO A 50 11.19 6.30 -2.40
C PRO A 50 11.54 4.95 -3.02
N THR A 51 12.82 4.72 -3.34
CA THR A 51 13.29 3.54 -4.07
C THR A 51 14.12 2.58 -3.21
N THR A 52 14.46 2.94 -1.97
CA THR A 52 15.32 2.13 -1.10
C THR A 52 14.73 1.91 0.28
N GLY A 53 15.20 0.87 0.95
CA GLY A 53 14.81 0.53 2.31
C GLY A 53 13.35 0.05 2.45
N LEU A 54 12.98 -0.33 3.67
CA LEU A 54 11.63 -0.88 3.95
C LEU A 54 10.51 0.16 3.82
N SER A 55 10.80 1.45 3.97
CA SER A 55 9.79 2.51 3.80
C SER A 55 9.29 2.63 2.37
N SER A 56 10.09 2.24 1.38
CA SER A 56 9.69 2.22 -0.02
C SER A 56 8.60 1.18 -0.33
N LEU A 57 8.44 0.17 0.52
CA LEU A 57 7.34 -0.82 0.45
C LEU A 57 6.13 -0.45 1.31
N ASP A 58 6.21 0.60 2.12
CA ASP A 58 5.10 0.97 2.98
C ASP A 58 4.03 1.71 2.17
N ALA A 59 2.89 1.05 1.95
CA ALA A 59 1.78 1.63 1.19
C ALA A 59 1.29 2.97 1.78
N THR A 60 1.45 3.18 3.09
CA THR A 60 1.05 4.45 3.73
C THR A 60 2.05 5.57 3.45
N ALA A 61 3.34 5.26 3.21
CA ALA A 61 4.34 6.23 2.81
C ALA A 61 4.20 6.67 1.34
N GLN A 62 3.52 5.86 0.51
CA GLN A 62 3.34 6.17 -0.91
C GLN A 62 2.57 7.48 -1.13
N SER A 63 1.65 7.85 -0.25
CA SER A 63 0.94 9.13 -0.34
C SER A 63 1.89 10.34 -0.27
N PHE A 64 2.98 10.23 0.49
CA PHE A 64 4.00 11.28 0.58
C PHE A 64 4.93 11.26 -0.63
N TYR A 65 5.35 10.07 -1.04
CA TYR A 65 6.21 9.94 -2.22
C TYR A 65 5.50 10.42 -3.48
N LYS A 66 4.22 10.03 -3.70
CA LYS A 66 3.42 10.50 -4.84
C LYS A 66 3.13 12.01 -4.81
N ALA A 67 3.21 12.65 -3.65
CA ALA A 67 3.09 14.11 -3.58
C ALA A 67 4.36 14.81 -4.06
N VAL A 68 5.54 14.21 -3.89
CA VAL A 68 6.84 14.83 -4.18
C VAL A 68 7.48 14.30 -5.47
N PHE A 69 7.23 13.04 -5.82
CA PHE A 69 7.85 12.37 -6.96
C PHE A 69 6.80 11.85 -7.93
N ASP A 70 7.13 11.80 -9.20
CA ASP A 70 6.36 11.05 -10.18
C ASP A 70 6.93 9.65 -10.39
N SER A 71 6.03 8.70 -10.64
CA SER A 71 6.38 7.38 -11.17
C SER A 71 6.49 7.42 -12.69
N LEU A 72 7.08 6.38 -13.26
CA LEU A 72 7.18 6.25 -14.72
C LEU A 72 5.79 6.24 -15.36
N ILE A 73 4.87 5.45 -14.79
CA ILE A 73 3.50 5.28 -15.25
C ILE A 73 2.58 5.53 -14.04
N THR A 74 1.40 6.07 -14.26
CA THR A 74 0.42 6.32 -13.20
C THR A 74 -0.60 5.19 -13.12
N GLN A 75 -0.87 4.67 -11.92
CA GLN A 75 -1.96 3.72 -11.66
C GLN A 75 -3.13 4.43 -10.99
N HIS A 76 -4.33 4.18 -11.49
CA HIS A 76 -5.59 4.64 -10.92
C HIS A 76 -6.16 3.66 -9.89
N PRO A 77 -7.14 4.09 -9.07
CA PRO A 77 -7.79 3.20 -8.09
C PRO A 77 -8.48 1.97 -8.67
N ASP A 78 -8.89 2.01 -9.95
CA ASP A 78 -9.44 0.89 -10.71
C ASP A 78 -8.37 0.00 -11.36
N LEU A 79 -7.10 0.22 -11.00
CA LEU A 79 -5.90 -0.45 -11.52
C LEU A 79 -5.56 -0.14 -12.99
N SER A 80 -6.33 0.70 -13.66
CA SER A 80 -5.98 1.17 -15.00
C SER A 80 -4.69 2.00 -14.98
N LEU A 81 -3.96 1.96 -16.09
CA LEU A 81 -2.71 2.70 -16.26
C LEU A 81 -2.94 3.93 -17.14
N SER A 82 -2.26 5.01 -16.80
CA SER A 82 -2.22 6.24 -17.59
C SER A 82 -0.82 6.85 -17.62
N PRO A 83 -0.54 7.76 -18.56
CA PRO A 83 0.72 8.47 -18.62
C PRO A 83 1.14 9.13 -17.30
N GLY A 84 2.41 8.89 -16.91
CA GLY A 84 3.14 9.61 -15.87
C GLY A 84 4.28 10.40 -16.53
N ILE A 85 5.53 10.17 -16.11
CA ILE A 85 6.72 10.66 -16.82
C ILE A 85 6.81 10.03 -18.21
N VAL A 86 6.41 8.77 -18.34
CA VAL A 86 6.31 8.05 -19.61
C VAL A 86 4.89 8.23 -20.17
N THR A 87 4.81 8.65 -21.43
CA THR A 87 3.54 8.92 -22.13
C THR A 87 3.13 7.79 -23.08
N ASP A 88 4.10 7.01 -23.56
CA ASP A 88 3.89 5.83 -24.40
C ASP A 88 4.89 4.74 -24.02
N TRP A 89 4.41 3.50 -23.96
CA TRP A 89 5.23 2.35 -23.57
C TRP A 89 4.72 1.05 -24.21
N GLY A 90 5.63 0.12 -24.38
CA GLY A 90 5.26 -1.17 -24.92
C GLY A 90 6.44 -2.13 -25.04
N TRP A 91 6.09 -3.34 -25.44
CA TRP A 91 7.04 -4.40 -25.78
C TRP A 91 7.44 -4.34 -27.27
N SER A 92 8.69 -4.72 -27.58
CA SER A 92 9.05 -5.11 -28.94
C SER A 92 8.24 -6.33 -29.39
N ASN A 93 8.11 -6.54 -30.70
CA ASN A 93 7.30 -7.65 -31.26
C ASN A 93 7.74 -9.03 -30.78
N ASP A 94 9.01 -9.21 -30.45
CA ASP A 94 9.61 -10.44 -29.95
C ASP A 94 9.60 -10.55 -28.41
N GLY A 95 9.10 -9.54 -27.72
CA GLY A 95 9.03 -9.51 -26.25
C GLY A 95 10.37 -9.38 -25.53
N SER A 96 11.47 -9.10 -26.27
CA SER A 96 12.81 -9.03 -25.71
C SER A 96 13.21 -7.64 -25.18
N LYS A 97 12.49 -6.61 -25.62
CA LYS A 97 12.77 -5.20 -25.28
C LYS A 97 11.49 -4.48 -24.85
N ILE A 98 11.69 -3.41 -24.10
CA ILE A 98 10.65 -2.40 -23.83
C ILE A 98 11.09 -1.06 -24.40
N HIS A 99 10.11 -0.23 -24.75
CA HIS A 99 10.30 1.18 -25.03
C HIS A 99 9.47 2.03 -24.06
N LEU A 100 10.03 3.18 -23.67
CA LEU A 100 9.45 4.15 -22.76
C LEU A 100 9.68 5.54 -23.34
N SER A 101 8.65 6.15 -23.93
CA SER A 101 8.72 7.51 -24.49
C SER A 101 8.33 8.52 -23.43
N LEU A 102 9.20 9.48 -23.16
CA LEU A 102 9.01 10.44 -22.08
C LEU A 102 8.25 11.68 -22.57
N ARG A 103 7.57 12.34 -21.62
CA ARG A 103 7.01 13.68 -21.84
C ARG A 103 8.12 14.74 -21.86
N GLU A 104 7.86 15.84 -22.54
CA GLU A 104 8.82 16.93 -22.68
C GLU A 104 8.54 18.11 -21.73
N ASP A 105 7.39 18.10 -21.06
CA ASP A 105 6.89 19.16 -20.19
C ASP A 105 7.06 18.87 -18.68
N ALA A 106 7.83 17.83 -18.32
CA ALA A 106 8.13 17.51 -16.92
C ALA A 106 9.42 18.21 -16.46
N PHE A 107 9.33 18.85 -15.29
CA PHE A 107 10.44 19.55 -14.66
C PHE A 107 10.67 19.06 -13.23
N TRP A 108 11.90 19.07 -12.82
CA TRP A 108 12.29 18.90 -11.43
C TRP A 108 11.95 20.15 -10.62
N HIS A 109 11.82 20.01 -9.31
CA HIS A 109 11.53 21.12 -8.39
C HIS A 109 12.60 22.23 -8.40
N ASP A 110 13.80 21.96 -8.92
CA ASP A 110 14.86 22.96 -9.13
C ASP A 110 14.76 23.68 -10.49
N GLY A 111 13.74 23.37 -11.28
CA GLY A 111 13.49 23.96 -12.60
C GLY A 111 14.24 23.30 -13.76
N SER A 112 15.10 22.30 -13.52
CA SER A 112 15.70 21.52 -14.58
C SER A 112 14.70 20.52 -15.17
N GLN A 113 14.88 20.17 -16.46
CA GLN A 113 13.98 19.24 -17.16
C GLN A 113 14.27 17.78 -16.77
N VAL A 114 13.21 16.97 -16.67
CA VAL A 114 13.34 15.51 -16.54
C VAL A 114 13.82 14.94 -17.88
N THR A 115 14.83 14.09 -17.84
CA THR A 115 15.49 13.58 -19.04
C THR A 115 15.47 12.05 -19.12
N PRO A 116 15.66 11.45 -20.33
CA PRO A 116 15.85 10.01 -20.47
C PRO A 116 17.03 9.46 -19.65
N ASP A 117 18.09 10.24 -19.45
CA ASP A 117 19.22 9.86 -18.59
C ASP A 117 18.83 9.69 -17.13
N ASP A 118 17.86 10.49 -16.62
CA ASP A 118 17.35 10.36 -15.26
C ASP A 118 16.59 9.03 -15.11
N VAL A 119 15.79 8.67 -16.12
CA VAL A 119 15.04 7.40 -16.12
C VAL A 119 15.98 6.20 -16.19
N VAL A 120 16.94 6.21 -17.09
CA VAL A 120 17.95 5.15 -17.21
C VAL A 120 18.68 4.97 -15.88
N TRP A 121 19.20 6.06 -15.32
CA TRP A 121 19.94 6.02 -14.08
C TRP A 121 19.07 5.52 -12.90
N SER A 122 17.82 5.93 -12.84
CA SER A 122 16.89 5.49 -11.77
C SER A 122 16.64 4.00 -11.82
N LEU A 123 16.42 3.44 -13.02
CA LEU A 123 16.21 2.01 -13.24
C LEU A 123 17.49 1.20 -12.99
N GLU A 124 18.65 1.66 -13.48
CA GLU A 124 19.95 1.03 -13.20
C GLU A 124 20.25 0.99 -11.69
N ARG A 125 20.03 2.12 -11.00
CA ARG A 125 20.18 2.21 -9.55
C ARG A 125 19.26 1.24 -8.82
N ALA A 126 18.00 1.17 -9.20
CA ALA A 126 17.02 0.27 -8.59
C ALA A 126 17.38 -1.21 -8.78
N GLY A 127 17.93 -1.57 -9.94
CA GLY A 127 18.35 -2.93 -10.30
C GLY A 127 19.78 -3.31 -9.87
N SER A 128 20.58 -2.38 -9.35
CA SER A 128 21.98 -2.61 -8.99
C SER A 128 22.15 -3.68 -7.90
N LEU A 129 23.23 -4.45 -7.99
CA LEU A 129 23.56 -5.48 -6.98
C LEU A 129 23.82 -4.93 -5.58
N THR A 130 24.20 -3.66 -5.48
CA THR A 130 24.44 -2.94 -4.22
C THR A 130 23.22 -2.15 -3.75
N SER A 131 22.10 -2.24 -4.46
CA SER A 131 20.88 -1.52 -4.12
C SER A 131 20.15 -2.17 -2.95
N ASP A 132 19.71 -1.34 -2.01
CA ASP A 132 18.76 -1.72 -0.94
C ASP A 132 17.30 -1.70 -1.42
N ASN A 133 17.06 -1.58 -2.73
CA ASN A 133 15.73 -1.62 -3.30
C ASN A 133 15.10 -3.00 -3.09
N PRO A 134 13.98 -3.12 -2.38
CA PRO A 134 13.36 -4.41 -2.10
C PRO A 134 12.76 -5.08 -3.34
N MET A 135 12.51 -4.31 -4.43
CA MET A 135 12.06 -4.81 -5.74
C MET A 135 13.22 -5.00 -6.73
N ARG A 136 14.47 -5.02 -6.26
CA ARG A 136 15.66 -5.17 -7.09
C ARG A 136 15.58 -6.39 -8.02
N PHE A 137 14.98 -7.49 -7.58
CA PHE A 137 14.83 -8.71 -8.37
C PHE A 137 14.01 -8.50 -9.66
N ILE A 138 13.13 -7.49 -9.70
CA ILE A 138 12.40 -7.06 -10.90
C ILE A 138 13.29 -6.14 -11.75
N TRP A 139 13.78 -5.06 -11.14
CA TRP A 139 14.52 -4.02 -11.88
C TRP A 139 15.83 -4.52 -12.46
N SER A 140 16.48 -5.51 -11.85
CA SER A 140 17.69 -6.15 -12.38
C SER A 140 17.47 -6.98 -13.65
N LYS A 141 16.20 -7.24 -14.04
CA LYS A 141 15.86 -7.87 -15.31
C LYS A 141 15.94 -6.89 -16.50
N ILE A 142 15.87 -5.57 -16.24
CA ILE A 142 15.94 -4.53 -17.26
C ILE A 142 17.40 -4.09 -17.41
N THR A 143 17.95 -4.21 -18.62
CA THR A 143 19.39 -4.01 -18.89
C THR A 143 19.62 -3.41 -20.27
N ASN A 144 20.88 -3.10 -20.58
CA ASN A 144 21.31 -2.64 -21.91
C ASN A 144 20.50 -1.46 -22.43
N PHE A 145 20.41 -0.42 -21.60
CA PHE A 145 19.68 0.80 -21.94
C PHE A 145 20.30 1.54 -23.11
N SER A 146 19.46 2.05 -24.00
CA SER A 146 19.79 2.98 -25.05
C SER A 146 18.76 4.10 -25.14
N ILE A 147 19.17 5.26 -25.64
CA ILE A 147 18.30 6.43 -25.75
C ILE A 147 18.22 6.81 -27.23
N SER A 148 17.02 7.01 -27.74
CA SER A 148 16.74 7.50 -29.09
C SER A 148 15.75 8.67 -29.00
N GLY A 149 16.27 9.89 -29.17
CA GLY A 149 15.47 11.10 -28.90
C GLY A 149 15.01 11.14 -27.46
N ASN A 150 13.71 11.19 -27.26
CA ASN A 150 13.09 11.18 -25.92
C ASN A 150 12.56 9.80 -25.47
N THR A 151 13.02 8.74 -26.12
CA THR A 151 12.61 7.36 -25.83
C THR A 151 13.78 6.56 -25.26
N VAL A 152 13.55 5.92 -24.11
CA VAL A 152 14.41 4.91 -23.52
C VAL A 152 14.02 3.55 -24.06
N ILE A 153 14.99 2.78 -24.53
CA ILE A 153 14.83 1.40 -24.97
C ILE A 153 15.73 0.53 -24.10
N ALA A 154 15.21 -0.58 -23.62
CA ALA A 154 15.96 -1.50 -22.75
C ALA A 154 15.66 -2.96 -23.07
N ASP A 155 16.67 -3.82 -22.90
CA ASP A 155 16.48 -5.27 -22.96
C ASP A 155 15.84 -5.77 -21.65
N VAL A 156 14.97 -6.77 -21.76
CA VAL A 156 14.37 -7.46 -20.63
C VAL A 156 14.80 -8.92 -20.66
N LYS A 157 15.55 -9.36 -19.65
CA LYS A 157 16.15 -10.71 -19.58
C LYS A 157 15.13 -11.84 -19.58
N GLU A 158 13.98 -11.58 -18.93
CA GLU A 158 12.88 -12.52 -18.83
C GLU A 158 11.58 -11.74 -19.04
N TYR A 159 10.70 -12.25 -19.89
CA TYR A 159 9.39 -11.65 -20.10
C TYR A 159 8.62 -11.55 -18.79
N GLU A 160 8.29 -10.31 -18.39
CA GLU A 160 7.56 -10.00 -17.16
C GLU A 160 6.25 -9.28 -17.53
N PRO A 161 5.12 -9.97 -17.60
CA PRO A 161 3.85 -9.38 -18.04
C PRO A 161 3.43 -8.17 -17.20
N ALA A 162 3.76 -8.18 -15.91
CA ALA A 162 3.37 -7.14 -14.96
C ALA A 162 4.31 -5.92 -14.97
N ILE A 163 5.35 -5.88 -15.82
CA ILE A 163 6.42 -4.86 -15.73
C ILE A 163 5.89 -3.43 -15.77
N PHE A 164 4.90 -3.14 -16.59
CA PHE A 164 4.31 -1.79 -16.69
C PHE A 164 3.42 -1.47 -15.49
N LYS A 165 2.70 -2.46 -14.92
CA LYS A 165 1.98 -2.31 -13.66
C LYS A 165 2.97 -2.02 -12.51
N LEU A 166 4.11 -2.71 -12.50
CA LEU A 166 5.19 -2.47 -11.53
C LEU A 166 5.84 -1.09 -11.70
N MET A 167 5.97 -0.59 -12.92
CA MET A 167 6.44 0.78 -13.21
C MET A 167 5.47 1.89 -12.76
N ALA A 168 4.24 1.54 -12.46
CA ALA A 168 3.21 2.45 -11.93
C ALA A 168 3.07 2.34 -10.40
N TYR A 169 3.79 1.41 -9.77
CA TYR A 169 3.64 1.11 -8.35
C TYR A 169 4.96 1.33 -7.59
N LEU A 170 5.23 0.53 -6.57
CA LEU A 170 6.34 0.71 -5.63
C LEU A 170 7.71 0.81 -6.28
N THR A 171 8.54 1.68 -5.75
CA THR A 171 9.96 1.85 -6.11
C THR A 171 10.24 2.26 -7.57
N SER A 172 9.22 2.67 -8.31
CA SER A 172 9.32 3.05 -9.74
C SER A 172 9.45 4.57 -9.96
N TYR A 173 9.79 5.31 -8.92
CA TYR A 173 9.95 6.76 -9.01
C TYR A 173 11.22 7.15 -9.76
N VAL A 174 11.10 8.18 -10.59
CA VAL A 174 12.24 8.79 -11.25
C VAL A 174 12.90 9.79 -10.30
N LEU A 175 14.22 9.77 -10.25
CA LEU A 175 15.03 10.66 -9.42
C LEU A 175 15.99 11.48 -10.28
N PRO A 176 16.30 12.74 -9.90
CA PRO A 176 17.18 13.63 -10.66
C PRO A 176 18.64 13.19 -10.50
N LYS A 177 19.18 12.46 -11.49
CA LYS A 177 20.55 11.92 -11.52
C LYS A 177 21.58 12.96 -11.10
N LYS A 178 21.55 14.12 -11.75
CA LYS A 178 22.54 15.19 -11.54
C LYS A 178 22.48 15.73 -10.10
N ALA A 179 21.29 16.08 -9.63
CA ALA A 179 21.12 16.65 -8.29
C ALA A 179 21.41 15.60 -7.21
N TYR A 180 20.93 14.37 -7.36
CA TYR A 180 21.18 13.28 -6.42
C TYR A 180 22.69 12.98 -6.30
N THR A 181 23.38 12.88 -7.44
CA THR A 181 24.82 12.58 -7.46
C THR A 181 25.66 13.72 -6.88
N ALA A 182 25.28 14.97 -7.14
CA ALA A 182 25.99 16.14 -6.63
C ALA A 182 25.83 16.33 -5.12
N LEU A 183 24.63 16.08 -4.58
CA LEU A 183 24.35 16.22 -3.15
C LEU A 183 24.81 15.01 -2.33
N GLY A 184 24.78 13.82 -2.92
CA GLY A 184 24.92 12.56 -2.21
C GLY A 184 23.64 12.17 -1.45
N ALA A 185 23.48 10.87 -1.16
CA ALA A 185 22.26 10.31 -0.62
C ALA A 185 21.81 10.98 0.69
N GLU A 186 22.71 11.17 1.64
CA GLU A 186 22.38 11.74 2.96
C GLU A 186 21.89 13.17 2.90
N ALA A 187 22.50 14.02 2.09
CA ALA A 187 22.08 15.41 1.94
C ALA A 187 20.79 15.51 1.13
N TRP A 188 20.65 14.66 0.10
CA TRP A 188 19.46 14.62 -0.72
C TRP A 188 18.22 14.16 0.10
N GLU A 189 18.35 13.17 0.96
CA GLU A 189 17.26 12.73 1.84
C GLU A 189 16.72 13.82 2.78
N LYS A 190 17.53 14.80 3.14
CA LYS A 190 17.12 15.95 3.98
C LYS A 190 16.34 16.99 3.20
N ASN A 191 16.61 17.09 1.90
CA ASN A 191 15.98 18.08 1.01
C ASN A 191 15.82 17.47 -0.40
N PRO A 192 14.88 16.53 -0.58
CA PRO A 192 14.70 15.83 -1.84
C PRO A 192 14.20 16.78 -2.93
N ILE A 193 14.69 16.56 -4.14
CA ILE A 193 14.20 17.19 -5.36
C ILE A 193 13.40 16.15 -6.10
N GLY A 194 12.12 16.39 -6.31
CA GLY A 194 11.22 15.56 -7.08
C GLY A 194 10.67 16.28 -8.30
N SER A 195 9.71 15.66 -8.97
CA SER A 195 8.96 16.20 -10.11
C SER A 195 7.44 16.26 -9.87
N GLY A 196 7.01 15.81 -8.70
CA GLY A 196 5.60 15.70 -8.34
C GLY A 196 4.90 17.05 -8.07
N PRO A 197 3.60 17.01 -7.78
CA PRO A 197 2.77 18.22 -7.63
C PRO A 197 3.16 19.12 -6.45
N TYR A 198 3.90 18.62 -5.49
CA TYR A 198 4.36 19.37 -4.32
C TYR A 198 5.86 19.26 -4.11
N MET A 199 6.46 20.37 -3.67
CA MET A 199 7.85 20.46 -3.22
C MET A 199 7.92 20.33 -1.70
N LEU A 200 8.98 19.70 -1.18
CA LEU A 200 9.26 19.72 0.26
C LEU A 200 9.68 21.12 0.69
N GLU A 201 8.95 21.73 1.62
CA GLU A 201 9.31 23.01 2.23
C GLU A 201 9.98 22.81 3.60
N LYS A 202 9.48 21.88 4.42
CA LYS A 202 10.06 21.54 5.71
C LYS A 202 9.77 20.09 6.10
N PHE A 203 10.77 19.45 6.68
CA PHE A 203 10.67 18.12 7.25
C PHE A 203 11.24 18.07 8.65
N GLU A 204 10.43 17.71 9.64
CA GLU A 204 10.88 17.34 10.97
C GLU A 204 10.60 15.88 11.19
N LYS A 205 11.67 15.07 11.18
CA LYS A 205 11.60 13.60 11.27
C LYS A 205 10.71 13.15 12.43
N ASN A 206 9.78 12.26 12.15
CA ASN A 206 8.79 11.72 13.09
C ASN A 206 7.82 12.77 13.70
N ARG A 207 7.74 13.96 13.16
CA ARG A 207 6.84 15.02 13.64
C ARG A 207 5.91 15.53 12.56
N PHE A 208 6.45 16.21 11.57
CA PHE A 208 5.62 16.74 10.49
C PHE A 208 6.39 16.96 9.18
N ILE A 209 5.62 17.02 8.11
CA ILE A 209 6.04 17.39 6.76
C ILE A 209 5.24 18.62 6.35
N ARG A 210 5.89 19.59 5.75
CA ARG A 210 5.24 20.71 5.10
C ARG A 210 5.62 20.73 3.64
N LEU A 211 4.62 20.71 2.79
CA LEU A 211 4.74 20.71 1.36
C LEU A 211 4.16 21.99 0.78
N LYS A 212 4.75 22.49 -0.31
CA LYS A 212 4.26 23.63 -1.08
C LYS A 212 3.98 23.18 -2.51
N SER A 213 2.89 23.64 -3.12
CA SER A 213 2.54 23.31 -4.50
C SER A 213 3.64 23.73 -5.48
N PHE A 214 3.90 22.88 -6.48
CA PHE A 214 4.89 23.14 -7.54
C PHE A 214 4.22 23.85 -8.71
N PRO A 215 4.56 25.13 -9.01
CA PRO A 215 3.88 25.90 -10.05
C PRO A 215 4.05 25.36 -11.46
N GLN A 216 5.17 24.68 -11.74
CA GLN A 216 5.51 24.12 -13.04
C GLN A 216 5.14 22.64 -13.18
N TYR A 217 4.31 22.13 -12.27
CA TYR A 217 3.85 20.75 -12.38
C TYR A 217 3.08 20.52 -13.69
N TRP A 218 3.44 19.47 -14.40
CA TRP A 218 2.87 19.12 -15.70
C TRP A 218 1.42 18.63 -15.65
N GLY A 219 1.02 18.07 -14.51
CA GLY A 219 -0.32 17.54 -14.28
C GLY A 219 -1.31 18.59 -13.76
N PRO A 220 -2.47 18.14 -13.27
CA PRO A 220 -3.46 19.04 -12.67
C PRO A 220 -2.86 19.83 -11.50
N LYS A 221 -3.17 21.13 -11.45
CA LYS A 221 -2.71 21.97 -10.32
C LYS A 221 -3.33 21.49 -9.03
N PRO A 222 -2.54 21.35 -7.94
CA PRO A 222 -3.05 21.04 -6.62
C PRO A 222 -4.08 22.09 -6.14
N ASP A 223 -5.15 21.62 -5.47
CA ASP A 223 -6.18 22.51 -4.90
C ASP A 223 -5.66 23.35 -3.73
N PHE A 224 -4.67 22.83 -2.99
CA PHE A 224 -4.08 23.52 -1.84
C PHE A 224 -2.67 24.00 -2.15
N GLU A 225 -2.36 25.23 -1.79
CA GLU A 225 -1.01 25.79 -1.93
C GLU A 225 -0.03 25.12 -0.96
N THR A 226 -0.50 24.82 0.23
CA THR A 226 0.32 24.23 1.30
C THR A 226 -0.38 22.98 1.86
N VAL A 227 0.37 21.92 2.10
CA VAL A 227 -0.09 20.74 2.84
C VAL A 227 0.81 20.53 4.05
N VAL A 228 0.21 20.42 5.24
CA VAL A 228 0.91 20.10 6.48
C VAL A 228 0.45 18.73 6.97
N ILE A 229 1.38 17.80 7.08
CA ILE A 229 1.10 16.44 7.50
C ILE A 229 1.75 16.23 8.87
N LYS A 230 0.93 16.05 9.90
CA LYS A 230 1.37 15.67 11.24
C LYS A 230 1.49 14.16 11.31
N MET A 231 2.66 13.65 11.70
CA MET A 231 2.90 12.21 11.82
C MET A 231 2.54 11.77 13.25
N LEU A 232 1.34 11.20 13.40
CA LEU A 232 0.73 10.77 14.64
C LEU A 232 0.41 9.28 14.58
N PRO A 233 1.34 8.39 14.97
CA PRO A 233 1.14 6.95 14.92
C PRO A 233 0.00 6.46 15.81
N ASP A 234 -0.20 7.09 16.97
CA ASP A 234 -1.33 6.78 17.84
C ASP A 234 -2.66 7.20 17.20
N ALA A 235 -3.62 6.30 17.21
CA ALA A 235 -4.91 6.54 16.57
C ALA A 235 -5.76 7.55 17.33
N MET A 236 -5.65 7.58 18.66
CA MET A 236 -6.41 8.52 19.50
C MET A 236 -5.86 9.93 19.41
N ASP A 237 -4.55 10.11 19.19
CA ASP A 237 -3.97 11.42 18.89
C ASP A 237 -4.56 12.00 17.60
N ARG A 238 -4.74 11.16 16.55
CA ARG A 238 -5.37 11.62 15.30
C ARG A 238 -6.85 12.00 15.50
N VAL A 239 -7.56 11.26 16.35
CA VAL A 239 -8.94 11.61 16.73
C VAL A 239 -8.97 12.93 17.50
N ALA A 240 -8.06 13.15 18.44
CA ALA A 240 -7.97 14.38 19.21
C ALA A 240 -7.70 15.61 18.31
N GLU A 241 -6.86 15.47 17.29
CA GLU A 241 -6.62 16.54 16.29
C GLU A 241 -7.88 16.91 15.49
N LEU A 242 -8.75 15.91 15.18
CA LEU A 242 -10.05 16.19 14.58
C LEU A 242 -11.00 16.90 15.56
N ASP A 243 -11.09 16.40 16.78
CA ASP A 243 -12.01 16.94 17.81
C ASP A 243 -11.66 18.39 18.16
N SER A 244 -10.36 18.73 18.30
CA SER A 244 -9.89 20.10 18.52
C SER A 244 -10.05 21.01 17.29
N GLY A 245 -10.08 20.43 16.08
CA GLY A 245 -10.08 21.17 14.82
C GLY A 245 -8.69 21.61 14.37
N ASP A 246 -7.63 21.00 14.91
CA ASP A 246 -6.24 21.28 14.55
C ASP A 246 -5.80 20.57 13.26
N CYS A 247 -6.60 19.64 12.76
CA CYS A 247 -6.48 19.09 11.42
C CYS A 247 -7.80 19.14 10.64
N ASP A 248 -7.69 19.05 9.31
CA ASP A 248 -8.81 19.05 8.36
C ASP A 248 -9.15 17.62 7.90
N LEU A 249 -8.19 16.70 7.97
CA LEU A 249 -8.31 15.32 7.58
C LEU A 249 -7.51 14.43 8.56
N ALA A 250 -8.08 13.30 8.96
CA ALA A 250 -7.35 12.24 9.64
C ALA A 250 -7.51 10.91 8.89
N VAL A 251 -6.43 10.17 8.75
CA VAL A 251 -6.45 8.85 8.12
C VAL A 251 -6.34 7.74 9.16
N ASN A 252 -6.86 6.55 8.84
CA ASN A 252 -6.84 5.38 9.70
C ASN A 252 -7.39 5.66 11.12
N VAL A 253 -8.58 6.26 11.17
CA VAL A 253 -9.33 6.48 12.39
C VAL A 253 -9.84 5.13 12.93
N PRO A 254 -9.77 4.85 14.25
CA PRO A 254 -10.32 3.63 14.83
C PRO A 254 -11.80 3.46 14.52
N TYR A 255 -12.26 2.22 14.34
CA TYR A 255 -13.65 1.92 13.95
C TYR A 255 -14.69 2.53 14.90
N GLU A 256 -14.42 2.48 16.19
CA GLU A 256 -15.28 3.05 17.23
C GLU A 256 -15.41 4.58 17.12
N ALA A 257 -14.27 5.24 16.89
CA ALA A 257 -14.23 6.70 16.68
C ALA A 257 -14.81 7.09 15.31
N PHE A 258 -14.62 6.27 14.28
CA PHE A 258 -15.16 6.51 12.95
C PHE A 258 -16.68 6.61 12.98
N ASN A 259 -17.38 5.67 13.62
CA ASN A 259 -18.85 5.69 13.75
C ASN A 259 -19.34 6.95 14.48
N ARG A 260 -18.67 7.34 15.56
CA ARG A 260 -18.99 8.57 16.31
C ARG A 260 -18.80 9.83 15.46
N LEU A 261 -17.65 9.94 14.79
CA LEU A 261 -17.29 11.10 13.97
C LEU A 261 -18.20 11.23 12.76
N SER A 262 -18.46 10.14 12.04
CA SER A 262 -19.31 10.11 10.84
C SER A 262 -20.77 10.46 11.14
N SER A 263 -21.22 10.17 12.36
CA SER A 263 -22.59 10.52 12.82
C SER A 263 -22.70 12.00 13.21
N SER A 264 -21.60 12.73 13.31
CA SER A 264 -21.61 14.15 13.64
C SER A 264 -21.84 15.02 12.40
N SER A 265 -22.45 16.20 12.58
CA SER A 265 -22.59 17.18 11.49
C SER A 265 -21.26 17.87 11.13
N LYS A 266 -20.22 17.70 11.92
CA LYS A 266 -18.92 18.36 11.77
C LYS A 266 -18.00 17.64 10.78
N TRP A 267 -18.06 16.30 10.74
CA TRP A 267 -17.16 15.47 9.97
C TRP A 267 -17.90 14.58 9.00
N GLU A 268 -17.29 14.31 7.85
CA GLU A 268 -17.70 13.25 6.96
C GLU A 268 -16.69 12.10 7.05
N GLY A 269 -17.19 10.90 7.33
CA GLY A 269 -16.38 9.68 7.36
C GLY A 269 -16.52 8.92 6.06
N GLN A 270 -15.39 8.44 5.53
CA GLN A 270 -15.36 7.56 4.36
C GLN A 270 -14.55 6.32 4.68
N ALA A 271 -15.11 5.15 4.39
CA ALA A 271 -14.45 3.86 4.52
C ALA A 271 -14.36 3.20 3.14
N TYR A 272 -13.17 2.81 2.75
CA TYR A 272 -12.93 2.17 1.45
C TYR A 272 -12.47 0.74 1.65
N PRO A 273 -12.98 -0.22 0.86
CA PRO A 273 -12.38 -1.54 0.77
C PRO A 273 -10.98 -1.42 0.18
N ILE A 274 -10.05 -2.15 0.76
CA ILE A 274 -8.66 -2.21 0.30
C ILE A 274 -8.27 -3.66 0.00
N ALA A 275 -7.29 -3.84 -0.88
CA ALA A 275 -6.74 -5.15 -1.18
C ALA A 275 -5.71 -5.59 -0.13
N ASP A 276 -6.08 -5.55 1.14
CA ASP A 276 -5.23 -5.95 2.27
C ASP A 276 -5.89 -7.13 2.99
N VAL A 277 -5.41 -8.34 2.71
CA VAL A 277 -5.98 -9.59 3.20
C VAL A 277 -5.23 -10.05 4.43
N GLY A 278 -5.93 -10.16 5.57
CA GLY A 278 -5.40 -10.85 6.74
C GLY A 278 -5.39 -12.35 6.51
N MET A 279 -4.23 -12.99 6.63
CA MET A 279 -4.10 -14.43 6.39
C MET A 279 -3.14 -15.10 7.37
N ILE A 280 -3.34 -16.38 7.60
CA ILE A 280 -2.44 -17.22 8.37
C ILE A 280 -1.61 -18.05 7.40
N PHE A 281 -0.32 -17.75 7.33
CA PHE A 281 0.65 -18.59 6.65
C PHE A 281 0.91 -19.85 7.47
N ILE A 282 0.80 -21.00 6.85
CA ILE A 282 1.12 -22.29 7.46
C ILE A 282 2.39 -22.82 6.82
N THR A 283 3.42 -23.06 7.63
CA THR A 283 4.69 -23.61 7.14
C THR A 283 4.61 -25.13 7.10
N ASN A 284 5.01 -25.76 5.99
CA ASN A 284 5.04 -27.22 5.83
C ASN A 284 6.34 -27.84 6.37
N LYS A 285 7.04 -27.19 7.28
CA LYS A 285 8.30 -27.72 7.86
C LYS A 285 8.03 -28.83 8.86
N GLU A 286 7.00 -28.69 9.67
CA GLU A 286 6.60 -29.69 10.66
C GLU A 286 5.67 -30.73 10.06
N ALA A 287 5.81 -31.98 10.52
CA ALA A 287 5.05 -33.11 10.00
C ALA A 287 3.52 -32.91 10.15
N THR A 288 3.10 -32.33 11.28
CA THR A 288 1.70 -32.00 11.53
C THR A 288 1.12 -31.04 10.50
N MET A 289 1.87 -30.01 10.12
CA MET A 289 1.42 -29.02 9.15
C MET A 289 1.46 -29.51 7.70
N LYS A 290 2.13 -30.64 7.42
CA LYS A 290 2.09 -31.31 6.12
C LYS A 290 0.75 -32.00 5.85
N ASP A 291 0.04 -32.42 6.91
CA ASP A 291 -1.26 -33.08 6.74
C ASP A 291 -2.32 -32.06 6.30
N LYS A 292 -2.90 -32.30 5.13
CA LYS A 292 -3.95 -31.49 4.55
C LYS A 292 -5.19 -31.43 5.45
N ASN A 293 -5.51 -32.53 6.15
CA ASN A 293 -6.69 -32.58 7.01
C ASN A 293 -6.55 -31.61 8.19
N ILE A 294 -5.36 -31.48 8.77
CA ILE A 294 -5.11 -30.51 9.86
C ILE A 294 -5.32 -29.09 9.33
N ARG A 295 -4.75 -28.74 8.18
CA ARG A 295 -4.92 -27.39 7.62
C ARG A 295 -6.39 -27.07 7.28
N LEU A 296 -7.13 -28.04 6.72
CA LEU A 296 -8.56 -27.88 6.45
C LEU A 296 -9.36 -27.73 7.74
N ALA A 297 -9.03 -28.51 8.78
CA ALA A 297 -9.68 -28.38 10.08
C ALA A 297 -9.46 -26.99 10.68
N MET A 298 -8.23 -26.46 10.62
CA MET A 298 -7.91 -25.11 11.09
C MET A 298 -8.71 -24.05 10.34
N HIS A 299 -8.89 -24.21 9.03
CA HIS A 299 -9.66 -23.27 8.22
C HIS A 299 -11.16 -23.32 8.53
N HIS A 300 -11.80 -24.51 8.51
CA HIS A 300 -13.23 -24.66 8.84
C HIS A 300 -13.58 -24.30 10.29
N ALA A 301 -12.60 -24.21 11.19
CA ALA A 301 -12.82 -23.80 12.57
C ALA A 301 -12.92 -22.28 12.75
N ILE A 302 -12.62 -21.46 11.75
CA ILE A 302 -12.60 -19.99 11.87
C ILE A 302 -13.92 -19.41 11.38
N ASP A 303 -14.67 -18.78 12.30
CA ASP A 303 -15.82 -17.94 11.99
C ASP A 303 -15.34 -16.55 11.58
N LYS A 304 -15.13 -16.38 10.26
CA LYS A 304 -14.63 -15.11 9.69
C LYS A 304 -15.63 -13.97 9.85
N GLN A 305 -16.94 -14.26 9.75
CA GLN A 305 -17.95 -13.22 9.91
C GLN A 305 -17.98 -12.71 11.35
N ARG A 306 -17.86 -13.60 12.33
CA ARG A 306 -17.77 -13.21 13.74
C ARG A 306 -16.55 -12.33 14.04
N LEU A 307 -15.37 -12.60 13.43
CA LEU A 307 -14.19 -11.73 13.54
C LEU A 307 -14.50 -10.32 13.03
N ILE A 308 -15.21 -10.21 11.91
CA ILE A 308 -15.58 -8.92 11.31
C ILE A 308 -16.57 -8.17 12.20
N ASP A 309 -17.62 -8.85 12.65
CA ASP A 309 -18.70 -8.21 13.41
C ASP A 309 -18.23 -7.75 14.80
N GLU A 310 -17.50 -8.61 15.53
CA GLU A 310 -17.10 -8.31 16.91
C GLU A 310 -15.84 -7.42 17.00
N LEU A 311 -14.85 -7.60 16.12
CA LEU A 311 -13.58 -6.88 16.20
C LEU A 311 -13.50 -5.69 15.24
N LEU A 312 -14.07 -5.83 14.05
CA LEU A 312 -13.96 -4.81 12.99
C LEU A 312 -15.24 -4.00 12.82
N LEU A 313 -16.28 -4.24 13.65
CA LEU A 313 -17.56 -3.53 13.64
C LEU A 313 -18.21 -3.48 12.23
N GLY A 314 -18.06 -4.55 11.46
CA GLY A 314 -18.57 -4.66 10.10
C GLY A 314 -17.64 -4.09 9.00
N PHE A 315 -16.49 -3.50 9.37
CA PHE A 315 -15.54 -2.97 8.40
C PHE A 315 -14.60 -4.05 7.86
N GLY A 316 -15.13 -4.93 7.03
CA GLY A 316 -14.39 -6.01 6.39
C GLY A 316 -15.34 -6.97 5.68
N ARG A 317 -14.76 -8.00 5.09
CA ARG A 317 -15.54 -9.12 4.53
C ARG A 317 -14.73 -10.41 4.60
N PRO A 318 -15.41 -11.56 4.72
CA PRO A 318 -14.76 -12.86 4.61
C PRO A 318 -14.14 -13.04 3.23
N ILE A 319 -12.99 -13.70 3.20
CA ILE A 319 -12.31 -14.07 1.95
C ILE A 319 -11.62 -15.42 2.13
N ASP A 320 -11.59 -16.24 1.08
CA ASP A 320 -11.00 -17.58 1.06
C ASP A 320 -9.85 -17.71 0.05
N SER A 321 -9.48 -16.60 -0.57
CA SER A 321 -8.44 -16.48 -1.57
C SER A 321 -7.45 -15.40 -1.17
N MET A 322 -6.21 -15.46 -1.67
CA MET A 322 -5.24 -14.38 -1.56
C MET A 322 -5.62 -13.18 -2.46
N GLN A 323 -6.41 -13.42 -3.50
CA GLN A 323 -6.90 -12.39 -4.39
C GLN A 323 -8.25 -11.87 -3.90
N VAL A 324 -8.48 -10.57 -4.09
CA VAL A 324 -9.73 -9.91 -3.71
C VAL A 324 -10.65 -9.75 -4.93
N PRO A 325 -11.98 -9.64 -4.72
CA PRO A 325 -12.90 -9.34 -5.81
C PRO A 325 -12.52 -8.10 -6.59
N GLY A 326 -12.63 -8.21 -7.93
CA GLY A 326 -12.21 -7.16 -8.87
C GLY A 326 -10.80 -7.36 -9.43
N TYR A 327 -10.04 -8.33 -8.93
CA TYR A 327 -8.71 -8.69 -9.43
C TYR A 327 -8.79 -9.89 -10.36
N ASP A 328 -7.93 -9.94 -11.39
CA ASP A 328 -8.00 -10.92 -12.48
C ASP A 328 -7.95 -12.39 -12.03
N ALA A 329 -7.23 -12.68 -10.94
CA ALA A 329 -7.10 -14.03 -10.41
C ALA A 329 -8.05 -14.33 -9.24
N TYR A 330 -9.06 -13.50 -8.99
CA TYR A 330 -10.07 -13.80 -7.98
C TYR A 330 -11.03 -14.88 -8.47
N ASP A 331 -11.11 -15.97 -7.71
CA ASP A 331 -12.05 -17.07 -7.99
C ASP A 331 -13.14 -17.09 -6.91
N PRO A 332 -14.38 -16.69 -7.23
CA PRO A 332 -15.48 -16.69 -6.29
C PRO A 332 -15.97 -18.11 -5.93
N SER A 333 -15.54 -19.15 -6.64
CA SER A 333 -15.90 -20.54 -6.32
C SER A 333 -15.08 -21.14 -5.18
N ILE A 334 -13.99 -20.47 -4.77
CA ILE A 334 -13.20 -20.88 -3.62
C ILE A 334 -13.89 -20.35 -2.36
N GLU A 335 -14.66 -21.23 -1.74
CA GLU A 335 -15.36 -20.96 -0.47
C GLU A 335 -15.04 -22.06 0.54
N ILE A 336 -14.65 -21.63 1.76
CA ILE A 336 -14.44 -22.51 2.91
C ILE A 336 -15.30 -21.99 4.05
N ASP A 337 -16.41 -22.67 4.25
CA ASP A 337 -17.41 -22.34 5.26
C ASP A 337 -16.89 -22.58 6.70
N PHE A 338 -17.44 -21.84 7.64
CA PHE A 338 -17.29 -22.12 9.06
C PHE A 338 -18.12 -23.36 9.40
N ASP A 339 -17.45 -24.46 9.72
CA ASP A 339 -18.06 -25.73 10.10
C ASP A 339 -17.19 -26.45 11.14
N PRO A 340 -17.41 -26.21 12.44
CA PRO A 340 -16.67 -26.86 13.51
C PRO A 340 -16.86 -28.40 13.56
N ALA A 341 -17.97 -28.92 13.05
CA ALA A 341 -18.19 -30.37 12.98
C ALA A 341 -17.31 -31.01 11.92
N ARG A 342 -17.24 -30.37 10.75
CA ARG A 342 -16.33 -30.76 9.67
C ARG A 342 -14.86 -30.62 10.10
N ALA A 343 -14.50 -29.55 10.81
CA ALA A 343 -13.18 -29.38 11.39
C ALA A 343 -12.77 -30.55 12.29
N ARG A 344 -13.64 -30.94 13.21
CA ARG A 344 -13.42 -32.13 14.08
C ARG A 344 -13.30 -33.43 13.27
N SER A 345 -14.11 -33.59 12.21
CA SER A 345 -14.01 -34.76 11.33
C SER A 345 -12.65 -34.85 10.64
N TYR A 346 -12.12 -33.72 10.14
CA TYR A 346 -10.79 -33.68 9.55
C TYR A 346 -9.69 -33.99 10.58
N LEU A 347 -9.78 -33.46 11.81
CA LEU A 347 -8.82 -33.77 12.88
C LEU A 347 -8.85 -35.25 13.23
N SER A 348 -10.04 -35.84 13.32
CA SER A 348 -10.20 -37.29 13.57
C SER A 348 -9.53 -38.15 12.50
N LYS A 349 -9.65 -37.77 11.22
CA LYS A 349 -8.94 -38.45 10.09
C LYS A 349 -7.42 -38.36 10.21
N ALA A 350 -6.91 -37.30 10.81
CA ALA A 350 -5.50 -37.09 11.08
C ALA A 350 -5.02 -37.70 12.43
N GLY A 351 -5.92 -38.35 13.21
CA GLY A 351 -5.62 -38.95 14.49
C GLY A 351 -5.62 -37.99 15.69
N TYR A 352 -6.26 -36.83 15.57
CA TYR A 352 -6.35 -35.81 16.59
C TYR A 352 -7.80 -35.57 17.07
N SER A 353 -7.92 -35.02 18.28
CA SER A 353 -9.20 -34.71 18.91
C SER A 353 -9.01 -33.68 20.03
N LYS A 354 -10.08 -33.26 20.73
CA LYS A 354 -9.97 -32.42 21.93
C LYS A 354 -9.16 -33.04 23.06
N THR A 355 -9.15 -34.37 23.18
CA THR A 355 -8.39 -35.10 24.22
C THR A 355 -6.97 -35.43 23.76
N ASN A 356 -6.71 -35.34 22.47
CA ASN A 356 -5.37 -35.47 21.86
C ASN A 356 -5.21 -34.35 20.82
N PRO A 357 -5.00 -33.08 21.25
CA PRO A 357 -5.02 -31.94 20.35
C PRO A 357 -3.77 -31.83 19.48
N VAL A 358 -3.92 -31.20 18.31
CA VAL A 358 -2.79 -30.66 17.57
C VAL A 358 -2.20 -29.52 18.37
N LYS A 359 -0.86 -29.52 18.56
CA LYS A 359 -0.15 -28.47 19.28
C LYS A 359 0.78 -27.72 18.32
N LEU A 360 0.69 -26.38 18.33
CA LEU A 360 1.54 -25.52 17.49
C LEU A 360 1.77 -24.16 18.15
N SER A 361 2.66 -23.35 17.59
CA SER A 361 2.71 -21.92 17.87
C SER A 361 2.20 -21.12 16.68
N ILE A 362 1.60 -19.97 16.97
CA ILE A 362 1.21 -18.98 16.00
C ILE A 362 1.84 -17.62 16.34
N GLN A 363 2.58 -17.06 15.42
CA GLN A 363 3.18 -15.75 15.60
C GLN A 363 2.35 -14.63 14.97
N THR A 364 2.29 -13.51 15.67
CA THR A 364 1.58 -12.31 15.26
C THR A 364 2.30 -11.05 15.72
N THR A 365 1.76 -9.90 15.35
CA THR A 365 2.14 -8.58 15.88
C THR A 365 1.06 -8.08 16.85
N ARG A 366 1.33 -6.94 17.49
CA ARG A 366 0.33 -6.22 18.27
C ARG A 366 0.34 -4.74 17.90
N GLY A 367 -0.79 -4.25 17.37
CA GLY A 367 -1.00 -2.85 17.02
C GLY A 367 -0.31 -2.40 15.73
N TYR A 368 0.19 -3.33 14.92
CA TYR A 368 0.65 -3.02 13.56
C TYR A 368 -0.52 -2.84 12.58
N ARG A 369 -1.50 -3.73 12.66
CA ARG A 369 -2.79 -3.60 11.97
C ARG A 369 -3.91 -3.48 13.02
N PRO A 370 -5.07 -2.90 12.64
CA PRO A 370 -6.21 -2.87 13.55
C PRO A 370 -6.58 -4.28 14.03
N LYS A 371 -6.60 -4.47 15.36
CA LYS A 371 -7.03 -5.73 16.01
C LYS A 371 -6.23 -6.99 15.60
N ASP A 372 -4.99 -6.84 15.15
CA ASP A 372 -4.16 -7.97 14.70
C ASP A 372 -3.93 -9.03 15.79
N TYR A 373 -3.69 -8.61 17.03
CA TYR A 373 -3.53 -9.51 18.15
C TYR A 373 -4.86 -10.12 18.62
N GLU A 374 -5.88 -9.31 18.83
CA GLU A 374 -7.21 -9.73 19.28
C GLU A 374 -7.85 -10.71 18.28
N MET A 375 -7.59 -10.52 16.99
CA MET A 375 -8.04 -11.44 15.95
C MET A 375 -7.44 -12.83 16.14
N ILE A 376 -6.13 -12.91 16.43
CA ILE A 376 -5.46 -14.18 16.68
C ILE A 376 -5.88 -14.82 18.01
N GLU A 377 -6.13 -14.04 19.06
CA GLU A 377 -6.72 -14.57 20.31
C GLU A 377 -8.06 -15.27 20.03
N MET A 378 -8.95 -14.62 19.30
CA MET A 378 -10.27 -15.18 18.97
C MET A 378 -10.14 -16.42 18.06
N ILE A 379 -9.21 -16.43 17.08
CA ILE A 379 -8.95 -17.60 16.23
C ILE A 379 -8.43 -18.77 17.05
N VAL A 380 -7.50 -18.54 17.97
CA VAL A 380 -6.92 -19.58 18.83
C VAL A 380 -8.01 -20.19 19.74
N ASP A 381 -8.95 -19.40 20.23
CA ASP A 381 -10.09 -19.91 21.00
C ASP A 381 -11.00 -20.78 20.13
N MET A 382 -11.33 -20.37 18.91
CA MET A 382 -12.09 -21.19 17.95
C MET A 382 -11.36 -22.51 17.61
N TRP A 383 -10.07 -22.46 17.44
CA TRP A 383 -9.24 -23.66 17.20
C TRP A 383 -9.27 -24.64 18.40
N ARG A 384 -9.17 -24.10 19.62
CA ARG A 384 -9.24 -24.91 20.85
C ARG A 384 -10.56 -25.68 20.96
N GLU A 385 -11.68 -25.08 20.52
CA GLU A 385 -12.99 -25.74 20.54
C GLU A 385 -13.07 -26.98 19.65
N VAL A 386 -12.22 -27.11 18.64
CA VAL A 386 -12.22 -28.28 17.77
C VAL A 386 -11.09 -29.27 18.05
N GLY A 387 -10.07 -28.89 18.85
CA GLY A 387 -8.95 -29.76 19.21
C GLY A 387 -7.61 -29.31 18.59
N VAL A 388 -7.42 -28.00 18.38
CA VAL A 388 -6.14 -27.39 18.01
C VAL A 388 -5.73 -26.43 19.11
N GLU A 389 -4.60 -26.67 19.76
CA GLU A 389 -4.01 -25.80 20.79
C GLU A 389 -2.85 -25.01 20.21
N ALA A 390 -2.97 -23.70 20.17
CA ALA A 390 -1.93 -22.83 19.68
C ALA A 390 -1.40 -21.90 20.78
N ASN A 391 -0.07 -21.76 20.87
CA ASN A 391 0.57 -20.77 21.71
C ASN A 391 0.84 -19.50 20.88
N ILE A 392 0.40 -18.34 21.36
CA ILE A 392 0.55 -17.06 20.66
C ILE A 392 1.92 -16.47 20.98
N GLU A 393 2.73 -16.22 19.96
CA GLU A 393 4.02 -15.55 20.04
C GLU A 393 3.90 -14.15 19.42
N VAL A 394 4.11 -13.11 20.24
CA VAL A 394 3.98 -11.72 19.81
C VAL A 394 5.34 -11.12 19.50
N TYR A 395 5.51 -10.58 18.31
CA TYR A 395 6.73 -9.94 17.85
C TYR A 395 6.50 -8.48 17.44
N SER A 396 7.56 -7.67 17.47
CA SER A 396 7.54 -6.39 16.78
C SER A 396 7.41 -6.61 15.27
N ARG A 397 6.83 -5.64 14.53
CA ARG A 397 6.75 -5.73 13.05
C ARG A 397 8.12 -6.04 12.43
N THR A 398 9.16 -5.35 12.86
CA THR A 398 10.51 -5.53 12.32
C THR A 398 11.03 -6.95 12.52
N GLU A 399 10.84 -7.51 13.70
CA GLU A 399 11.28 -8.85 14.00
C GLU A 399 10.45 -9.91 13.28
N HIS A 400 9.15 -9.73 13.21
CA HIS A 400 8.23 -10.59 12.46
C HIS A 400 8.62 -10.70 10.98
N LEU A 401 8.91 -9.55 10.33
CA LEU A 401 9.41 -9.51 8.95
C LEU A 401 10.80 -10.14 8.81
N LYS A 402 11.69 -9.94 9.79
CA LYS A 402 13.02 -10.57 9.80
C LYS A 402 12.94 -12.09 9.88
N LEU A 403 12.08 -12.63 10.75
CA LEU A 403 11.84 -14.07 10.84
C LEU A 403 11.31 -14.64 9.53
N ARG A 404 10.39 -13.91 8.85
CA ARG A 404 9.92 -14.29 7.50
C ARG A 404 11.06 -14.33 6.48
N ALA A 405 11.87 -13.28 6.42
CA ALA A 405 12.99 -13.19 5.48
C ALA A 405 14.06 -14.28 5.73
N GLN A 406 14.21 -14.71 6.98
CA GLN A 406 15.13 -15.79 7.39
C GLN A 406 14.52 -17.19 7.27
N HIS A 407 13.28 -17.33 6.79
CA HIS A 407 12.53 -18.60 6.76
C HIS A 407 12.40 -19.28 8.14
N LYS A 408 12.30 -18.47 9.20
CA LYS A 408 12.18 -18.91 10.62
C LYS A 408 10.79 -18.66 11.20
N LEU A 409 9.76 -18.68 10.35
CA LEU A 409 8.39 -18.56 10.84
C LEU A 409 8.00 -19.74 11.71
N ALA A 410 7.17 -19.49 12.71
CA ALA A 410 6.43 -20.50 13.45
C ALA A 410 5.57 -21.36 12.52
N PRO A 411 5.06 -22.53 12.96
CA PRO A 411 4.14 -23.37 12.18
C PRO A 411 2.98 -22.60 11.57
N ALA A 412 2.42 -21.63 12.30
CA ALA A 412 1.46 -20.65 11.82
C ALA A 412 1.98 -19.24 12.05
N ALA A 413 1.69 -18.32 11.12
CA ALA A 413 2.10 -16.93 11.22
C ALA A 413 1.05 -16.01 10.57
N PHE A 414 0.55 -15.03 11.33
CA PHE A 414 -0.42 -14.08 10.81
C PHE A 414 0.27 -12.91 10.11
N PHE A 415 -0.13 -12.66 8.88
CA PHE A 415 0.30 -11.53 8.07
C PHE A 415 -0.86 -10.90 7.34
N ASN A 416 -0.71 -9.64 7.00
CA ASN A 416 -1.49 -9.04 5.94
C ASN A 416 -0.73 -9.13 4.62
N TRP A 417 -1.45 -9.46 3.58
CA TRP A 417 -0.95 -9.47 2.20
C TRP A 417 -1.70 -8.44 1.38
N SER A 418 -0.96 -7.51 0.81
CA SER A 418 -1.54 -6.50 -0.07
C SER A 418 -1.09 -6.77 -1.50
N ASN A 419 -2.06 -7.03 -2.39
CA ASN A 419 -1.81 -7.08 -3.82
C ASN A 419 -2.25 -5.75 -4.43
N SER A 420 -1.32 -4.83 -4.59
CA SER A 420 -1.63 -3.45 -4.98
C SER A 420 -1.57 -3.19 -6.49
N ILE A 421 -1.10 -4.15 -7.28
CA ILE A 421 -1.08 -4.04 -8.75
C ILE A 421 -2.15 -4.89 -9.42
N GLY A 422 -2.92 -5.67 -8.66
CA GLY A 422 -3.98 -6.53 -9.17
C GLY A 422 -3.50 -7.70 -10.01
N ASP A 423 -2.21 -8.00 -9.99
CA ASP A 423 -1.60 -9.07 -10.79
C ASP A 423 -1.33 -10.30 -9.92
N PRO A 424 -1.64 -11.53 -10.39
CA PRO A 424 -1.45 -12.76 -9.62
C PRO A 424 0.02 -13.08 -9.34
N PHE A 425 0.97 -12.46 -10.04
CA PHE A 425 2.41 -12.66 -9.86
C PHE A 425 3.04 -11.72 -8.83
N SER A 426 2.30 -10.82 -8.21
CA SER A 426 2.82 -9.83 -7.25
C SER A 426 2.71 -10.29 -5.80
#